data_a34817dabe2c853e46332ba3658245a4
#
_entry.id   a34817dabe2c853e46332ba3658245a4
#
_cell.length_a   1.000
_cell.length_b   1.000
_cell.length_c   1.000
_cell.angle_alpha   90.00
_cell.angle_beta   90.00
_cell.angle_gamma   90.00
#
_symmetry.space_group_name_H-M   'P 1'
#
loop_
_entity.id
_entity.type
_entity.pdbx_description
1 polymer ?
#
loop_
_entity_poly.entity_id
_entity_poly.type
_entity_poly.pdbx_seq_one_letter_code
_entity_poly.pdbx_strand_id
1 'polypeptide(L)'
;MMRGLIISTTILGLAACGHQATSRLGADRQGLAAPAGTHVLRDAVDGLIVGHRLMEAGEYELALRAYMRATAEDGPSGAHFSALGSANLQLGRLGQAETWLRRAVEEDPDFPPSWNNLGVVLMERGEYGEARQVFQHAFALDSGQSDSIRENLRLAIARMENSGYIPENNENRYDLERRGGGVWILTDTPRT
;
A
#
# COMPACT_ATOMS: atom_id res chain seq x y z
N MET A 1 61.48 -35.82 54.22
CA MET A 1 61.53 -36.53 52.92
C MET A 1 60.15 -36.43 52.25
N MET A 2 59.96 -35.48 51.38
CA MET A 2 58.78 -35.54 50.45
C MET A 2 59.12 -34.60 49.28
N ARG A 3 59.26 -35.22 48.12
CA ARG A 3 59.57 -34.59 46.83
C ARG A 3 58.33 -33.90 46.25
N GLY A 4 58.40 -32.58 46.06
CA GLY A 4 57.40 -31.84 45.36
C GLY A 4 57.54 -32.02 43.85
N LEU A 5 56.43 -32.38 43.22
CA LEU A 5 56.29 -32.55 41.80
C LEU A 5 55.82 -31.22 41.21
N ILE A 6 56.64 -30.56 40.41
CA ILE A 6 56.33 -29.33 39.71
C ILE A 6 55.66 -29.75 38.36
N ILE A 7 54.36 -29.53 38.25
CA ILE A 7 53.67 -29.68 36.96
C ILE A 7 53.72 -28.36 36.24
N SER A 8 54.49 -28.32 35.17
CA SER A 8 54.59 -27.19 34.23
C SER A 8 53.47 -27.28 33.23
N THR A 9 52.47 -26.41 33.38
CA THR A 9 51.35 -26.27 32.40
C THR A 9 51.74 -25.30 31.32
N THR A 10 52.09 -25.84 30.17
CA THR A 10 52.25 -25.08 28.92
C THR A 10 50.87 -24.70 28.37
N ILE A 11 50.51 -23.40 28.46
CA ILE A 11 49.33 -22.86 27.83
C ILE A 11 49.67 -22.58 26.37
N LEU A 12 49.09 -23.38 25.48
CA LEU A 12 49.15 -23.20 24.04
C LEU A 12 48.17 -22.07 23.65
N GLY A 13 48.72 -20.92 23.27
CA GLY A 13 47.93 -19.80 22.77
C GLY A 13 47.33 -20.13 21.40
N LEU A 14 46.02 -20.32 21.36
CA LEU A 14 45.25 -20.31 20.12
C LEU A 14 45.12 -18.85 19.65
N ALA A 15 45.89 -18.49 18.63
CA ALA A 15 45.74 -17.22 17.93
C ALA A 15 44.39 -17.14 17.27
N ALA A 16 43.60 -16.18 17.72
CA ALA A 16 42.28 -15.84 17.14
C ALA A 16 42.50 -15.18 15.76
N CYS A 17 42.44 -15.99 14.70
CA CYS A 17 42.23 -15.53 13.34
C CYS A 17 40.72 -15.53 13.08
N GLY A 18 40.04 -14.42 13.32
CA GLY A 18 38.58 -14.39 13.07
C GLY A 18 37.90 -13.04 13.10
N HIS A 19 38.63 -11.93 13.18
CA HIS A 19 37.95 -10.63 13.36
C HIS A 19 38.31 -9.54 12.33
N GLN A 20 38.76 -9.90 11.14
CA GLN A 20 39.05 -8.87 10.12
C GLN A 20 38.23 -8.98 8.84
N ALA A 21 37.26 -9.92 8.75
CA ALA A 21 36.45 -10.06 7.55
C ALA A 21 35.19 -9.18 7.53
N THR A 22 34.74 -8.65 8.67
CA THR A 22 33.50 -7.85 8.74
C THR A 22 33.72 -6.34 8.59
N SER A 23 34.95 -5.85 8.75
CA SER A 23 35.22 -4.42 8.61
C SER A 23 35.43 -3.96 7.15
N ARG A 24 35.64 -4.89 6.22
CA ARG A 24 35.81 -4.54 4.80
C ARG A 24 34.50 -4.30 4.05
N LEU A 25 33.36 -4.84 4.52
CA LEU A 25 32.06 -4.59 3.96
C LEU A 25 31.46 -3.24 4.38
N GLY A 26 32.02 -2.60 5.41
CA GLY A 26 31.56 -1.28 5.86
C GLY A 26 32.31 -0.10 5.21
N ALA A 27 33.50 -0.32 4.63
CA ALA A 27 34.33 0.74 4.04
C ALA A 27 33.96 1.02 2.57
N ASP A 28 33.42 0.05 1.85
CA ASP A 28 32.99 0.21 0.44
C ASP A 28 31.62 0.84 0.27
N ARG A 29 30.96 1.27 1.35
CA ARG A 29 29.79 2.15 1.25
C ARG A 29 30.15 3.60 0.93
N GLN A 30 31.40 3.93 0.80
CA GLN A 30 31.88 5.11 0.08
C GLN A 30 31.99 4.82 -1.43
N GLY A 31 31.09 3.94 -1.93
CA GLY A 31 30.91 3.70 -3.33
C GLY A 31 30.62 5.01 -4.03
N LEU A 32 31.36 5.25 -5.11
CA LEU A 32 31.24 6.32 -6.09
C LEU A 32 30.60 7.58 -5.49
N ALA A 33 31.45 8.46 -4.94
CA ALA A 33 30.98 9.77 -4.51
C ALA A 33 30.17 10.36 -5.66
N ALA A 34 28.94 10.77 -5.36
CA ALA A 34 28.12 11.47 -6.34
C ALA A 34 28.95 12.62 -6.92
N PRO A 35 28.88 12.89 -8.25
CA PRO A 35 29.62 13.98 -8.84
C PRO A 35 29.44 15.25 -8.04
N ALA A 36 30.50 16.02 -7.84
CA ALA A 36 30.43 17.30 -7.15
C ALA A 36 29.40 18.20 -7.85
N GLY A 37 28.34 18.62 -7.14
CA GLY A 37 27.20 19.35 -7.71
C GLY A 37 25.93 18.54 -7.82
N THR A 38 25.92 17.23 -7.59
CA THR A 38 24.66 16.55 -7.28
C THR A 38 24.23 17.01 -5.90
N HIS A 39 23.37 18.00 -5.87
CA HIS A 39 22.58 18.26 -4.68
C HIS A 39 21.91 16.92 -4.34
N VAL A 40 22.21 16.36 -3.18
CA VAL A 40 21.31 15.39 -2.58
C VAL A 40 20.00 16.13 -2.54
N LEU A 41 19.06 15.73 -3.38
CA LEU A 41 17.73 16.30 -3.43
C LEU A 41 17.07 15.96 -2.07
N ARG A 42 17.44 16.73 -1.05
CA ARG A 42 16.77 16.70 0.27
C ARG A 42 15.37 17.29 0.19
N ASP A 43 15.08 18.04 -0.87
CA ASP A 43 13.74 18.32 -1.32
C ASP A 43 13.27 17.17 -2.22
N ALA A 44 13.30 15.95 -1.70
CA ALA A 44 12.69 14.81 -2.33
C ALA A 44 11.23 15.19 -2.56
N VAL A 45 10.82 15.22 -3.83
CA VAL A 45 9.40 15.36 -4.16
C VAL A 45 8.65 14.36 -3.30
N ASP A 46 7.65 14.85 -2.56
CA ASP A 46 6.80 14.04 -1.69
C ASP A 46 6.50 12.70 -2.38
N GLY A 47 6.85 11.60 -1.72
CA GLY A 47 6.73 10.26 -2.29
C GLY A 47 5.30 9.91 -2.64
N LEU A 48 4.30 10.50 -1.97
CA LEU A 48 2.89 10.39 -2.33
C LEU A 48 2.62 11.06 -3.67
N ILE A 49 3.19 12.24 -3.94
CA ILE A 49 3.03 12.94 -5.24
C ILE A 49 3.64 12.09 -6.36
N VAL A 50 4.83 11.51 -6.16
CA VAL A 50 5.45 10.60 -7.14
C VAL A 50 4.54 9.40 -7.39
N GLY A 51 4.05 8.78 -6.32
CA GLY A 51 3.12 7.65 -6.42
C GLY A 51 1.85 8.00 -7.19
N HIS A 52 1.24 9.16 -6.92
CA HIS A 52 0.03 9.60 -7.62
C HIS A 52 0.27 9.80 -9.13
N ARG A 53 1.39 10.39 -9.52
CA ARG A 53 1.75 10.52 -10.94
C ARG A 53 1.94 9.17 -11.63
N LEU A 54 2.53 8.21 -10.92
CA LEU A 54 2.69 6.85 -11.42
C LEU A 54 1.33 6.13 -11.54
N MET A 55 0.42 6.35 -10.60
CA MET A 55 -0.98 5.87 -10.71
C MET A 55 -1.68 6.44 -11.94
N GLU A 56 -1.50 7.73 -12.20
CA GLU A 56 -2.05 8.40 -13.40
C GLU A 56 -1.48 7.85 -14.70
N ALA A 57 -0.22 7.45 -14.69
CA ALA A 57 0.46 6.82 -15.81
C ALA A 57 0.12 5.33 -16.00
N GLY A 58 -0.68 4.72 -15.09
CA GLY A 58 -0.97 3.30 -15.12
C GLY A 58 0.17 2.40 -14.59
N GLU A 59 1.22 3.01 -14.03
CA GLU A 59 2.41 2.33 -13.52
C GLU A 59 2.20 1.87 -12.06
N TYR A 60 1.20 1.03 -11.84
CA TYR A 60 0.70 0.68 -10.50
C TYR A 60 1.72 0.01 -9.58
N GLU A 61 2.60 -0.85 -10.14
CA GLU A 61 3.68 -1.47 -9.36
C GLU A 61 4.74 -0.46 -8.93
N LEU A 62 5.04 0.52 -9.79
CA LEU A 62 5.97 1.61 -9.46
C LEU A 62 5.34 2.54 -8.43
N ALA A 63 4.04 2.84 -8.57
CA ALA A 63 3.28 3.63 -7.61
C ALA A 63 3.28 2.98 -6.23
N LEU A 64 3.00 1.66 -6.16
CA LEU A 64 3.03 0.90 -4.91
C LEU A 64 4.39 1.01 -4.21
N ARG A 65 5.49 0.86 -4.96
CA ARG A 65 6.84 1.02 -4.41
C ARG A 65 7.13 2.45 -3.92
N ALA A 66 6.65 3.46 -4.65
CA ALA A 66 6.78 4.86 -4.23
C ALA A 66 6.02 5.13 -2.93
N TYR A 67 4.78 4.65 -2.81
CA TYR A 67 3.97 4.77 -1.60
C TYR A 67 4.58 4.03 -0.40
N MET A 68 5.09 2.81 -0.59
CA MET A 68 5.78 2.07 0.47
C MET A 68 7.02 2.83 0.98
N ARG A 69 7.79 3.43 0.08
CA ARG A 69 8.95 4.24 0.46
C ARG A 69 8.52 5.51 1.21
N ALA A 70 7.52 6.24 0.70
CA ALA A 70 6.97 7.40 1.39
C ALA A 70 6.49 7.06 2.80
N THR A 71 5.76 5.96 2.96
CA THR A 71 5.30 5.48 4.27
C THR A 71 6.47 5.19 5.22
N ALA A 72 7.60 4.70 4.70
CA ALA A 72 8.79 4.41 5.52
C ALA A 72 9.58 5.68 5.87
N GLU A 73 9.59 6.68 5.02
CA GLU A 73 10.32 7.95 5.18
C GLU A 73 9.54 8.95 6.05
N ASP A 74 8.25 9.10 5.79
CA ASP A 74 7.38 10.13 6.43
C ASP A 74 6.61 9.58 7.64
N GLY A 75 6.59 8.27 7.81
CA GLY A 75 5.76 7.56 8.77
C GLY A 75 4.36 7.23 8.20
N PRO A 76 3.68 6.25 8.81
CA PRO A 76 2.36 5.83 8.38
C PRO A 76 1.29 6.89 8.70
N SER A 77 0.35 7.07 7.77
CA SER A 77 -0.85 7.93 7.95
C SER A 77 -2.02 7.39 7.12
N GLY A 78 -3.23 7.90 7.37
CA GLY A 78 -4.42 7.57 6.59
C GLY A 78 -4.22 7.77 5.09
N ALA A 79 -3.55 8.86 4.68
CA ALA A 79 -3.23 9.14 3.29
C ALA A 79 -2.31 8.08 2.66
N HIS A 80 -1.26 7.64 3.38
CA HIS A 80 -0.38 6.57 2.93
C HIS A 80 -1.13 5.24 2.78
N PHE A 81 -1.95 4.88 3.76
CA PHE A 81 -2.74 3.65 3.70
C PHE A 81 -3.76 3.67 2.57
N SER A 82 -4.43 4.82 2.35
CA SER A 82 -5.35 5.02 1.23
C SER A 82 -4.66 4.86 -0.12
N ALA A 83 -3.47 5.43 -0.28
CA ALA A 83 -2.66 5.32 -1.48
C ALA A 83 -2.20 3.88 -1.75
N LEU A 84 -1.72 3.17 -0.71
CA LEU A 84 -1.34 1.75 -0.79
C LEU A 84 -2.53 0.88 -1.16
N GLY A 85 -3.70 1.14 -0.57
CA GLY A 85 -4.95 0.44 -0.88
C GLY A 85 -5.37 0.64 -2.33
N SER A 86 -5.34 1.88 -2.82
CA SER A 86 -5.69 2.23 -4.20
C SER A 86 -4.77 1.57 -5.22
N ALA A 87 -3.45 1.52 -4.96
CA ALA A 87 -2.50 0.84 -5.84
C ALA A 87 -2.75 -0.67 -5.89
N ASN A 88 -3.01 -1.31 -4.74
CA ASN A 88 -3.35 -2.72 -4.68
C ASN A 88 -4.67 -3.05 -5.38
N LEU A 89 -5.67 -2.17 -5.30
CA LEU A 89 -6.93 -2.30 -6.02
C LEU A 89 -6.69 -2.35 -7.53
N GLN A 90 -5.90 -1.43 -8.07
CA GLN A 90 -5.54 -1.41 -9.50
C GLN A 90 -4.74 -2.63 -9.95
N LEU A 91 -3.99 -3.23 -9.05
CA LEU A 91 -3.25 -4.47 -9.29
C LEU A 91 -4.13 -5.73 -9.14
N GLY A 92 -5.42 -5.59 -8.84
CA GLY A 92 -6.33 -6.70 -8.58
C GLY A 92 -6.04 -7.46 -7.28
N ARG A 93 -5.23 -6.89 -6.39
CA ARG A 93 -4.85 -7.49 -5.10
C ARG A 93 -5.87 -7.15 -4.02
N LEU A 94 -7.10 -7.60 -4.21
CA LEU A 94 -8.28 -7.15 -3.43
C LEU A 94 -8.11 -7.33 -1.91
N GLY A 95 -7.56 -8.46 -1.45
CA GLY A 95 -7.35 -8.69 -0.01
C GLY A 95 -6.34 -7.72 0.62
N GLN A 96 -5.28 -7.36 -0.12
CA GLN A 96 -4.29 -6.38 0.32
C GLN A 96 -4.87 -4.96 0.26
N ALA A 97 -5.63 -4.65 -0.80
CA ALA A 97 -6.32 -3.38 -0.94
C ALA A 97 -7.28 -3.14 0.23
N GLU A 98 -8.10 -4.13 0.57
CA GLU A 98 -9.00 -4.07 1.72
C GLU A 98 -8.26 -3.82 3.03
N THR A 99 -7.20 -4.59 3.28
CA THR A 99 -6.40 -4.44 4.51
C THR A 99 -5.88 -3.01 4.69
N TRP A 100 -5.34 -2.42 3.61
CA TRP A 100 -4.83 -1.07 3.67
C TRP A 100 -5.93 -0.02 3.79
N LEU A 101 -7.05 -0.19 3.08
CA LEU A 101 -8.15 0.77 3.12
C LEU A 101 -8.90 0.74 4.46
N ARG A 102 -9.04 -0.42 5.11
CA ARG A 102 -9.59 -0.49 6.48
C ARG A 102 -8.69 0.29 7.46
N ARG A 103 -7.39 0.15 7.35
CA ARG A 103 -6.45 0.95 8.15
C ARG A 103 -6.54 2.45 7.81
N ALA A 104 -6.75 2.80 6.54
CA ALA A 104 -6.92 4.19 6.13
C ALA A 104 -8.13 4.84 6.79
N VAL A 105 -9.28 4.16 6.82
CA VAL A 105 -10.50 4.69 7.45
C VAL A 105 -10.48 4.64 8.97
N GLU A 106 -9.66 3.78 9.57
CA GLU A 106 -9.40 3.79 11.02
C GLU A 106 -8.53 4.97 11.42
N GLU A 107 -7.49 5.29 10.62
CA GLU A 107 -6.54 6.37 10.90
C GLU A 107 -7.12 7.76 10.57
N ASP A 108 -7.88 7.86 9.48
CA ASP A 108 -8.54 9.08 9.02
C ASP A 108 -10.01 8.79 8.67
N PRO A 109 -10.89 8.74 9.67
CA PRO A 109 -12.31 8.38 9.47
C PRO A 109 -13.11 9.44 8.72
N ASP A 110 -12.62 10.68 8.68
CA ASP A 110 -13.32 11.81 8.05
C ASP A 110 -12.91 12.04 6.59
N PHE A 111 -12.16 11.12 5.98
CA PHE A 111 -11.69 11.23 4.61
C PHE A 111 -12.55 10.40 3.64
N PRO A 112 -13.54 10.99 2.92
CA PRO A 112 -14.49 10.27 2.06
C PRO A 112 -13.84 9.38 0.98
N PRO A 113 -12.72 9.77 0.33
CA PRO A 113 -12.09 8.92 -0.69
C PRO A 113 -11.65 7.55 -0.18
N SER A 114 -11.17 7.43 1.06
CA SER A 114 -10.77 6.13 1.63
C SER A 114 -11.97 5.20 1.79
N TRP A 115 -13.10 5.73 2.29
CA TRP A 115 -14.35 4.99 2.40
C TRP A 115 -14.88 4.57 1.04
N ASN A 116 -14.86 5.47 0.05
CA ASN A 116 -15.26 5.14 -1.30
C ASN A 116 -14.41 4.00 -1.88
N ASN A 117 -13.10 4.07 -1.76
CA ASN A 117 -12.21 3.06 -2.31
C ASN A 117 -12.35 1.71 -1.59
N LEU A 118 -12.64 1.72 -0.28
CA LEU A 118 -13.01 0.50 0.44
C LEU A 118 -14.31 -0.10 -0.10
N GLY A 119 -15.33 0.73 -0.34
CA GLY A 119 -16.57 0.29 -0.95
C GLY A 119 -16.36 -0.34 -2.33
N VAL A 120 -15.47 0.24 -3.15
CA VAL A 120 -15.10 -0.31 -4.46
C VAL A 120 -14.48 -1.70 -4.32
N VAL A 121 -13.54 -1.90 -3.39
CA VAL A 121 -12.95 -3.22 -3.12
C VAL A 121 -14.01 -4.24 -2.71
N LEU A 122 -14.94 -3.86 -1.84
CA LEU A 122 -16.02 -4.74 -1.39
C LEU A 122 -16.96 -5.12 -2.54
N MET A 123 -17.24 -4.18 -3.46
CA MET A 123 -17.98 -4.46 -4.69
C MET A 123 -17.30 -5.50 -5.57
N GLU A 124 -15.99 -5.36 -5.79
CA GLU A 124 -15.17 -6.32 -6.55
C GLU A 124 -15.16 -7.70 -5.91
N ARG A 125 -15.29 -7.78 -4.60
CA ARG A 125 -15.37 -9.02 -3.83
C ARG A 125 -16.78 -9.62 -3.79
N GLY A 126 -17.80 -8.90 -4.30
CA GLY A 126 -19.19 -9.31 -4.24
C GLY A 126 -19.88 -9.07 -2.89
N GLU A 127 -19.26 -8.32 -2.00
CA GLU A 127 -19.74 -8.02 -0.65
C GLU A 127 -20.67 -6.79 -0.68
N TYR A 128 -21.71 -6.85 -1.51
CA TYR A 128 -22.57 -5.71 -1.85
C TYR A 128 -23.27 -5.05 -0.66
N GLY A 129 -23.62 -5.85 0.36
CA GLY A 129 -24.29 -5.34 1.55
C GLY A 129 -23.39 -4.42 2.37
N GLU A 130 -22.13 -4.82 2.57
CA GLU A 130 -21.12 -3.99 3.26
C GLU A 130 -20.70 -2.80 2.39
N ALA A 131 -20.48 -3.02 1.08
CA ALA A 131 -20.16 -1.96 0.13
C ALA A 131 -21.19 -0.82 0.17
N ARG A 132 -22.49 -1.16 0.20
CA ARG A 132 -23.55 -0.15 0.34
C ARG A 132 -23.40 0.67 1.60
N GLN A 133 -23.14 0.04 2.75
CA GLN A 133 -22.99 0.75 4.04
C GLN A 133 -21.79 1.68 4.00
N VAL A 134 -20.67 1.21 3.45
CA VAL A 134 -19.44 1.97 3.31
C VAL A 134 -19.62 3.17 2.38
N PHE A 135 -20.28 2.98 1.23
CA PHE A 135 -20.58 4.10 0.33
C PHE A 135 -21.60 5.09 0.92
N GLN A 136 -22.58 4.61 1.72
CA GLN A 136 -23.48 5.51 2.44
C GLN A 136 -22.73 6.39 3.42
N HIS A 137 -21.72 5.84 4.10
CA HIS A 137 -20.86 6.60 4.99
C HIS A 137 -20.03 7.63 4.24
N ALA A 138 -19.36 7.21 3.14
CA ALA A 138 -18.62 8.12 2.26
C ALA A 138 -19.50 9.27 1.74
N PHE A 139 -20.73 8.95 1.32
CA PHE A 139 -21.70 9.94 0.82
C PHE A 139 -22.12 10.94 1.90
N ALA A 140 -22.31 10.47 3.13
CA ALA A 140 -22.67 11.34 4.25
C ALA A 140 -21.51 12.30 4.60
N LEU A 141 -20.27 11.81 4.66
CA LEU A 141 -19.07 12.61 4.90
C LEU A 141 -18.85 13.67 3.81
N ASP A 142 -19.09 13.31 2.56
CA ASP A 142 -18.95 14.19 1.40
C ASP A 142 -20.15 15.15 1.21
N SER A 143 -21.17 15.05 2.06
CA SER A 143 -22.44 15.78 1.92
C SER A 143 -23.09 15.61 0.54
N GLY A 144 -22.82 14.48 -0.12
CA GLY A 144 -23.38 14.12 -1.43
C GLY A 144 -22.82 14.96 -2.60
N GLN A 145 -21.69 15.61 -2.45
CA GLN A 145 -21.11 16.47 -3.48
C GLN A 145 -20.45 15.68 -4.61
N SER A 146 -19.87 14.51 -4.30
CA SER A 146 -19.19 13.66 -5.29
C SER A 146 -20.18 12.84 -6.10
N ASP A 147 -20.24 13.06 -7.40
CA ASP A 147 -21.00 12.22 -8.32
C ASP A 147 -20.50 10.78 -8.32
N SER A 148 -19.18 10.59 -8.20
CA SER A 148 -18.56 9.27 -8.15
C SER A 148 -19.04 8.42 -6.96
N ILE A 149 -19.06 9.01 -5.78
CA ILE A 149 -19.55 8.32 -4.56
C ILE A 149 -21.03 7.99 -4.71
N ARG A 150 -21.83 8.92 -5.27
CA ARG A 150 -23.26 8.72 -5.50
C ARG A 150 -23.53 7.58 -6.49
N GLU A 151 -22.77 7.52 -7.58
CA GLU A 151 -22.89 6.48 -8.59
C GLU A 151 -22.50 5.10 -8.04
N ASN A 152 -21.39 5.01 -7.31
CA ASN A 152 -20.97 3.79 -6.64
C ASN A 152 -22.01 3.29 -5.63
N LEU A 153 -22.61 4.20 -4.85
CA LEU A 153 -23.70 3.86 -3.92
C LEU A 153 -24.92 3.29 -4.66
N ARG A 154 -25.33 3.93 -5.76
CA ARG A 154 -26.46 3.44 -6.58
C ARG A 154 -26.18 2.04 -7.14
N LEU A 155 -24.96 1.82 -7.62
CA LEU A 155 -24.55 0.52 -8.14
C LEU A 155 -24.57 -0.55 -7.04
N ALA A 156 -24.06 -0.24 -5.85
CA ALA A 156 -24.09 -1.16 -4.72
C ALA A 156 -25.51 -1.55 -4.31
N ILE A 157 -26.45 -0.58 -4.28
CA ILE A 157 -27.87 -0.83 -4.01
C ILE A 157 -28.46 -1.75 -5.08
N ALA A 158 -28.27 -1.44 -6.36
CA ALA A 158 -28.79 -2.23 -7.47
C ALA A 158 -28.23 -3.67 -7.45
N ARG A 159 -26.97 -3.87 -7.14
CA ARG A 159 -26.36 -5.21 -7.03
C ARG A 159 -26.90 -5.99 -5.83
N MET A 160 -27.10 -5.33 -4.71
CA MET A 160 -27.70 -5.98 -3.53
C MET A 160 -29.14 -6.43 -3.80
N GLU A 161 -29.94 -5.60 -4.47
CA GLU A 161 -31.31 -5.93 -4.82
C GLU A 161 -31.41 -7.06 -5.86
N ASN A 162 -30.46 -7.09 -6.80
CA ASN A 162 -30.41 -8.11 -7.86
C ASN A 162 -29.63 -9.37 -7.46
N SER A 163 -29.04 -9.42 -6.27
CA SER A 163 -28.26 -10.58 -5.80
C SER A 163 -29.10 -11.87 -5.62
N GLY A 164 -30.44 -11.79 -5.70
CA GLY A 164 -31.32 -12.94 -5.81
C GLY A 164 -31.39 -13.61 -7.19
N TYR A 165 -30.88 -12.96 -8.23
CA TYR A 165 -30.73 -13.48 -9.58
C TYR A 165 -29.26 -13.66 -9.90
N ILE A 166 -28.71 -14.84 -9.65
CA ILE A 166 -27.37 -15.24 -10.09
C ILE A 166 -27.53 -15.91 -11.47
N PRO A 167 -27.20 -15.25 -12.59
CA PRO A 167 -26.96 -15.97 -13.83
C PRO A 167 -25.65 -16.76 -13.63
N GLU A 168 -25.68 -18.05 -13.94
CA GLU A 168 -24.58 -19.01 -13.75
C GLU A 168 -23.26 -18.68 -14.48
N ASN A 169 -23.10 -17.49 -15.08
CA ASN A 169 -21.94 -17.07 -15.86
C ASN A 169 -21.59 -15.58 -15.66
N ASN A 170 -21.59 -15.09 -14.42
CA ASN A 170 -21.27 -13.69 -14.20
C ASN A 170 -19.82 -13.52 -13.80
N GLU A 171 -18.90 -13.56 -14.77
CA GLU A 171 -17.62 -12.84 -14.67
C GLU A 171 -17.93 -11.34 -14.73
N ASN A 172 -18.38 -10.79 -13.59
CA ASN A 172 -18.61 -9.37 -13.46
C ASN A 172 -17.27 -8.66 -13.45
N ARG A 173 -16.83 -8.22 -14.62
CA ARG A 173 -15.73 -7.27 -14.74
C ARG A 173 -16.34 -5.88 -14.66
N TYR A 174 -15.92 -5.15 -13.64
CA TYR A 174 -16.12 -3.71 -13.59
C TYR A 174 -14.88 -3.03 -14.19
N ASP A 175 -15.10 -2.00 -14.97
CA ASP A 175 -14.03 -1.10 -15.31
C ASP A 175 -13.88 -0.05 -14.21
N LEU A 176 -12.67 0.14 -13.74
CA LEU A 176 -12.34 1.14 -12.74
C LEU A 176 -11.88 2.41 -13.43
N GLU A 177 -12.70 3.45 -13.37
CA GLU A 177 -12.34 4.78 -13.86
C GLU A 177 -11.90 5.68 -12.70
N ARG A 178 -10.73 6.32 -12.82
CA ARG A 178 -10.25 7.27 -11.83
C ARG A 178 -10.87 8.65 -12.07
N ARG A 179 -11.50 9.19 -11.05
CA ARG A 179 -11.91 10.60 -10.99
C ARG A 179 -10.97 11.38 -10.08
N GLY A 180 -10.91 12.69 -10.21
CA GLY A 180 -10.04 13.54 -9.41
C GLY A 180 -10.16 13.29 -7.89
N GLY A 181 -9.09 13.59 -7.13
CA GLY A 181 -9.10 13.42 -5.67
C GLY A 181 -8.86 11.98 -5.17
N GLY A 182 -8.37 11.07 -6.02
CA GLY A 182 -8.09 9.68 -5.63
C GLY A 182 -9.31 8.79 -5.50
N VAL A 183 -10.45 9.22 -6.02
CA VAL A 183 -11.72 8.47 -6.01
C VAL A 183 -11.83 7.60 -7.25
N TRP A 184 -12.28 6.37 -7.08
CA TRP A 184 -12.52 5.42 -8.15
C TRP A 184 -14.02 5.21 -8.37
N ILE A 185 -14.43 5.07 -9.64
CA ILE A 185 -15.78 4.71 -10.04
C ILE A 185 -15.77 3.31 -10.64
N LEU A 186 -16.77 2.53 -10.26
CA LEU A 186 -17.11 1.27 -10.92
C LEU A 186 -18.06 1.56 -12.06
N THR A 187 -17.67 1.20 -13.28
CA THR A 187 -18.55 1.26 -14.45
C THR A 187 -18.93 -0.15 -14.88
N ASP A 188 -20.22 -0.39 -15.06
CA ASP A 188 -20.72 -1.66 -15.60
C ASP A 188 -20.51 -1.63 -17.12
N THR A 189 -19.64 -2.48 -17.65
CA THR A 189 -19.44 -2.61 -19.10
C THR A 189 -20.46 -3.60 -19.65
N PRO A 190 -21.47 -3.15 -20.43
CA PRO A 190 -22.36 -4.08 -21.10
C PRO A 190 -21.57 -4.86 -22.14
N ARG A 191 -21.69 -6.18 -22.12
CA ARG A 191 -21.14 -7.05 -23.17
C ARG A 191 -21.81 -6.72 -24.49
N THR A 192 -21.01 -6.34 -25.49
CA THR A 192 -21.38 -6.35 -26.92
C THR A 192 -21.26 -7.75 -27.48
#